data_5421446bf14411051b1bd6b96374363f
#
_entry.id   5421446bf14411051b1bd6b96374363f
#
_cell.length_a   1.000
_cell.length_b   1.000
_cell.length_c   1.000
_cell.angle_alpha   90.00
_cell.angle_beta   90.00
_cell.angle_gamma   90.00
#
_symmetry.space_group_name_H-M   'P 1'
#
loop_
_entity.id
_entity.type
_entity.pdbx_description
1 polymer ?
#
loop_
_entity_poly.entity_id
_entity_poly.type
_entity_poly.pdbx_seq_one_letter_code
_entity_poly.pdbx_strand_id
1 'polypeptide(L)'
;SMWQALANASFPVAKGGLLFIAIYNNQGNKSKNWLNVKKLYCSNGVGKAIVLAVFIPYFVLGGLAIDIVRGNNPTLRYTEYKKSRGMSVIHDWDDWLGGYPFEVATPEEIFRFYRDRSFKLQNLITCGGGLGNNQFLFVKQ
;
A
#
# COMPACT_ATOMS: atom_id res chain seq x y z
N SER A 1 -10.10 9.75 -8.68
CA SER A 1 -9.16 8.96 -9.51
C SER A 1 -7.74 9.32 -9.14
N MET A 2 -6.91 8.31 -8.94
CA MET A 2 -5.47 8.43 -8.65
C MET A 2 -4.76 9.33 -9.70
N TRP A 3 -5.00 9.10 -10.98
CA TRP A 3 -4.37 9.86 -12.04
C TRP A 3 -4.66 11.37 -11.99
N GLN A 4 -5.90 11.73 -11.59
CA GLN A 4 -6.24 13.13 -11.38
C GLN A 4 -5.50 13.72 -10.17
N ALA A 5 -5.40 12.97 -9.08
CA ALA A 5 -4.63 13.39 -7.90
C ALA A 5 -3.14 13.56 -8.24
N LEU A 6 -2.56 12.64 -9.00
CA LEU A 6 -1.18 12.73 -9.49
C LEU A 6 -0.96 13.95 -10.41
N ALA A 7 -1.92 14.24 -11.30
CA ALA A 7 -1.89 15.46 -12.10
C ALA A 7 -1.92 16.71 -11.20
N ASN A 8 -2.87 16.77 -10.27
CA ASN A 8 -3.00 17.91 -9.36
C ASN A 8 -1.75 18.13 -8.51
N ALA A 9 -1.09 17.05 -8.04
CA ALA A 9 0.15 17.14 -7.28
C ALA A 9 1.31 17.76 -8.10
N SER A 10 1.26 17.71 -9.41
CA SER A 10 2.29 18.29 -10.29
C SER A 10 2.20 19.81 -10.44
N PHE A 11 1.01 20.41 -10.23
CA PHE A 11 0.79 21.85 -10.47
C PHE A 11 1.61 22.77 -9.55
N PRO A 12 1.63 22.56 -8.22
CA PRO A 12 2.33 23.47 -7.31
C PRO A 12 3.85 23.34 -7.38
N VAL A 13 4.37 22.33 -8.06
CA VAL A 13 5.82 22.12 -8.15
C VAL A 13 6.44 23.14 -9.11
N ALA A 14 7.32 23.99 -8.60
CA ALA A 14 8.06 24.94 -9.42
C ALA A 14 9.15 24.23 -10.26
N LYS A 15 9.67 24.91 -11.30
CA LYS A 15 10.83 24.43 -12.06
C LYS A 15 12.03 24.21 -11.12
N GLY A 16 12.67 23.05 -11.22
CA GLY A 16 13.71 22.60 -10.29
C GLY A 16 13.18 22.03 -8.97
N GLY A 17 11.87 22.13 -8.70
CA GLY A 17 11.24 21.58 -7.50
C GLY A 17 11.18 20.05 -7.52
N LEU A 18 11.14 19.47 -6.33
CA LEU A 18 11.09 18.03 -6.12
C LEU A 18 9.64 17.58 -5.88
N LEU A 19 9.30 16.41 -6.42
CA LEU A 19 8.04 15.72 -6.19
C LEU A 19 8.31 14.29 -5.75
N PHE A 20 7.95 13.95 -4.51
CA PHE A 20 8.00 12.59 -4.00
C PHE A 20 6.62 11.95 -4.08
N ILE A 21 6.56 10.73 -4.59
CA ILE A 21 5.32 9.95 -4.75
C ILE A 21 5.57 8.51 -4.31
N ALA A 22 4.60 7.95 -3.58
CA ALA A 22 4.55 6.54 -3.25
C ALA A 22 3.21 5.96 -3.73
N ILE A 23 3.25 4.96 -4.61
CA ILE A 23 2.07 4.35 -5.22
C ILE A 23 2.15 2.83 -5.08
N TYR A 24 1.04 2.21 -4.71
CA TYR A 24 0.94 0.75 -4.63
C TYR A 24 1.24 0.09 -5.97
N ASN A 25 2.07 -0.95 -5.91
CA ASN A 25 2.49 -1.70 -7.08
C ASN A 25 1.34 -2.50 -7.69
N ASN A 26 1.17 -2.39 -9.00
CA ASN A 26 0.23 -3.20 -9.75
C ASN A 26 0.78 -4.62 -9.94
N GLN A 27 0.13 -5.61 -9.32
CA GLN A 27 0.45 -7.03 -9.40
C GLN A 27 -0.59 -7.82 -10.23
N GLY A 28 -1.25 -7.17 -11.16
CA GLY A 28 -2.24 -7.80 -12.03
C GLY A 28 -3.40 -8.41 -11.23
N ASN A 29 -3.59 -9.73 -11.33
CA ASN A 29 -4.71 -10.42 -10.68
C ASN A 29 -4.67 -10.33 -9.14
N LYS A 30 -3.50 -10.28 -8.53
CA LYS A 30 -3.40 -10.10 -7.07
C LYS A 30 -3.97 -8.74 -6.64
N SER A 31 -3.65 -7.67 -7.36
CA SER A 31 -4.18 -6.34 -7.08
C SER A 31 -5.71 -6.28 -7.30
N LYS A 32 -6.22 -6.96 -8.34
CA LYS A 32 -7.67 -7.08 -8.57
C LYS A 32 -8.38 -7.82 -7.44
N ASN A 33 -7.81 -8.92 -6.96
CA ASN A 33 -8.36 -9.68 -5.83
C ASN A 33 -8.39 -8.83 -4.55
N TRP A 34 -7.31 -8.09 -4.26
CA TRP A 34 -7.28 -7.16 -3.13
C TRP A 34 -8.30 -6.04 -3.26
N LEU A 35 -8.48 -5.49 -4.45
CA LEU A 35 -9.54 -4.50 -4.71
C LEU A 35 -10.94 -5.06 -4.38
N ASN A 36 -11.21 -6.32 -4.75
CA ASN A 36 -12.49 -6.97 -4.46
C ASN A 36 -12.68 -7.20 -2.95
N VAL A 37 -11.63 -7.63 -2.23
CA VAL A 37 -11.66 -7.77 -0.77
C VAL A 37 -11.98 -6.42 -0.11
N LYS A 38 -11.28 -5.35 -0.50
CA LYS A 38 -11.51 -4.00 0.04
C LYS A 38 -12.92 -3.48 -0.28
N LYS A 39 -13.41 -3.72 -1.49
CA LYS A 39 -14.79 -3.38 -1.86
C LYS A 39 -15.81 -4.11 -1.00
N LEU A 40 -15.63 -5.41 -0.78
CA LEU A 40 -16.50 -6.20 0.07
C LEU A 40 -16.46 -5.70 1.52
N TYR A 41 -15.27 -5.43 2.04
CA TYR A 41 -15.09 -4.89 3.39
C TYR A 41 -15.85 -3.56 3.59
N CYS A 42 -15.78 -2.66 2.61
CA CYS A 42 -16.40 -1.34 2.65
C CYS A 42 -17.87 -1.32 2.17
N SER A 43 -18.44 -2.46 1.73
CA SER A 43 -19.79 -2.48 1.16
C SER A 43 -20.89 -2.32 2.21
N ASN A 44 -20.82 -3.09 3.29
CA ASN A 44 -21.78 -3.10 4.40
C ASN A 44 -21.24 -3.88 5.59
N GLY A 45 -22.00 -3.91 6.71
CA GLY A 45 -21.60 -4.62 7.94
C GLY A 45 -21.40 -6.12 7.76
N VAL A 46 -22.20 -6.76 6.92
CA VAL A 46 -22.08 -8.20 6.62
C VAL A 46 -20.80 -8.47 5.82
N GLY A 47 -20.54 -7.69 4.78
CA GLY A 47 -19.30 -7.79 4.00
C GLY A 47 -18.05 -7.59 4.85
N LYS A 48 -18.07 -6.57 5.73
CA LYS A 48 -17.02 -6.35 6.72
C LYS A 48 -16.82 -7.58 7.62
N ALA A 49 -17.89 -8.12 8.19
CA ALA A 49 -17.84 -9.28 9.07
C ALA A 49 -17.24 -10.52 8.38
N ILE A 50 -17.65 -10.78 7.13
CA ILE A 50 -17.13 -11.91 6.35
C ILE A 50 -15.62 -11.76 6.13
N VAL A 51 -15.17 -10.58 5.69
CA VAL A 51 -13.74 -10.33 5.45
C VAL A 51 -12.95 -10.48 6.74
N LEU A 52 -13.41 -9.92 7.86
CA LEU A 52 -12.73 -10.06 9.15
C LEU A 52 -12.69 -11.53 9.61
N ALA A 53 -13.78 -12.28 9.47
CA ALA A 53 -13.83 -13.69 9.85
C ALA A 53 -12.82 -14.56 9.08
N VAL A 54 -12.47 -14.19 7.86
CA VAL A 54 -11.47 -14.89 7.04
C VAL A 54 -10.04 -14.38 7.33
N PHE A 55 -9.87 -13.07 7.34
CA PHE A 55 -8.51 -12.50 7.36
C PHE A 55 -7.89 -12.39 8.75
N ILE A 56 -8.68 -12.24 9.83
CA ILE A 56 -8.12 -12.24 11.19
C ILE A 56 -7.46 -13.59 11.51
N PRO A 57 -8.13 -14.75 11.34
CA PRO A 57 -7.47 -16.04 11.53
C PRO A 57 -6.24 -16.22 10.62
N TYR A 58 -6.33 -15.81 9.37
CA TYR A 58 -5.21 -15.87 8.43
C TYR A 58 -3.99 -15.07 8.94
N PHE A 59 -4.17 -13.85 9.41
CA PHE A 59 -3.07 -13.03 9.94
C PHE A 59 -2.51 -13.58 11.25
N VAL A 60 -3.37 -14.04 12.15
CA VAL A 60 -2.95 -14.60 13.44
C VAL A 60 -2.18 -15.89 13.23
N LEU A 61 -2.72 -16.83 12.46
CA LEU A 61 -2.08 -18.12 12.22
C LEU A 61 -0.81 -17.96 11.38
N GLY A 62 -0.84 -17.11 10.37
CA GLY A 62 0.35 -16.79 9.57
C GLY A 62 1.46 -16.14 10.41
N GLY A 63 1.11 -15.19 11.27
CA GLY A 63 2.04 -14.57 12.21
C GLY A 63 2.64 -15.58 13.19
N LEU A 64 1.79 -16.44 13.77
CA LEU A 64 2.21 -17.50 14.69
C LEU A 64 3.19 -18.48 14.02
N ALA A 65 2.86 -18.93 12.81
CA ALA A 65 3.71 -19.84 12.05
C ALA A 65 5.10 -19.24 11.78
N ILE A 66 5.16 -17.97 11.37
CA ILE A 66 6.42 -17.25 11.13
C ILE A 66 7.22 -17.14 12.42
N ASP A 67 6.59 -16.83 13.55
CA ASP A 67 7.29 -16.68 14.83
C ASP A 67 7.84 -18.02 15.31
N ILE A 68 7.09 -19.10 15.19
CA ILE A 68 7.56 -20.45 15.52
C ILE A 68 8.78 -20.82 14.66
N VAL A 69 8.70 -20.63 13.34
CA VAL A 69 9.81 -20.95 12.41
C VAL A 69 11.06 -20.14 12.73
N ARG A 70 10.90 -18.88 13.18
CA ARG A 70 12.02 -17.99 13.54
C ARG A 70 12.49 -18.13 14.98
N GLY A 71 11.84 -18.96 15.79
CA GLY A 71 12.13 -19.07 17.23
C GLY A 71 11.79 -17.81 18.04
N ASN A 72 10.92 -16.96 17.53
CA ASN A 72 10.47 -15.74 18.21
C ASN A 72 9.33 -16.04 19.18
N ASN A 73 9.22 -15.24 20.23
CA ASN A 73 8.05 -15.29 21.11
C ASN A 73 6.84 -14.64 20.44
N PRO A 74 5.74 -15.38 20.12
CA PRO A 74 4.58 -14.85 19.42
C PRO A 74 3.87 -13.70 20.16
N THR A 75 3.96 -13.66 21.50
CA THR A 75 3.32 -12.58 22.29
C THR A 75 3.98 -11.23 22.04
N LEU A 76 5.29 -11.20 21.78
CA LEU A 76 6.03 -9.97 21.50
C LEU A 76 5.55 -9.30 20.20
N ARG A 77 5.09 -10.08 19.22
CA ARG A 77 4.50 -9.55 17.99
C ARG A 77 3.37 -8.56 18.29
N TYR A 78 2.55 -8.83 19.29
CA TYR A 78 1.37 -8.02 19.60
C TYR A 78 1.68 -6.93 20.64
N THR A 79 2.51 -7.23 21.64
CA THR A 79 2.85 -6.27 22.69
C THR A 79 3.80 -5.17 22.22
N GLU A 80 4.76 -5.53 21.34
CA GLU A 80 5.74 -4.59 20.79
C GLU A 80 5.29 -3.95 19.46
N TYR A 81 4.16 -4.39 18.89
CA TYR A 81 3.67 -3.92 17.60
C TYR A 81 3.51 -2.41 17.55
N LYS A 82 2.88 -1.84 18.59
CA LYS A 82 2.65 -0.39 18.68
C LYS A 82 3.95 0.40 18.70
N LYS A 83 5.00 -0.12 19.33
CA LYS A 83 6.32 0.54 19.39
C LYS A 83 6.99 0.58 18.01
N SER A 84 6.84 -0.49 17.22
CA SER A 84 7.49 -0.61 15.92
C SER A 84 6.70 0.05 14.78
N ARG A 85 5.36 0.02 14.84
CA ARG A 85 4.47 0.48 13.76
C ARG A 85 3.72 1.78 14.07
N GLY A 86 3.74 2.24 15.32
CA GLY A 86 3.04 3.46 15.74
C GLY A 86 1.52 3.28 15.93
N MET A 87 0.95 2.13 15.60
CA MET A 87 -0.48 1.83 15.75
C MET A 87 -0.70 0.42 16.32
N SER A 88 -1.91 0.13 16.80
CA SER A 88 -2.26 -1.22 17.24
C SER A 88 -2.43 -2.17 16.06
N VAL A 89 -2.18 -3.46 16.30
CA VAL A 89 -2.38 -4.53 15.30
C VAL A 89 -3.78 -4.49 14.68
N ILE A 90 -4.82 -4.27 15.51
CA ILE A 90 -6.21 -4.26 15.06
C ILE A 90 -6.46 -3.08 14.11
N HIS A 91 -5.96 -1.89 14.44
CA HIS A 91 -6.08 -0.72 13.56
C HIS A 91 -5.30 -0.90 12.25
N ASP A 92 -4.11 -1.51 12.30
CA ASP A 92 -3.34 -1.80 11.10
C ASP A 92 -4.07 -2.79 10.17
N TRP A 93 -4.71 -3.82 10.75
CA TRP A 93 -5.52 -4.76 9.96
C TRP A 93 -6.78 -4.10 9.38
N ASP A 94 -7.48 -3.26 10.16
CA ASP A 94 -8.66 -2.51 9.71
C ASP A 94 -8.30 -1.56 8.56
N ASP A 95 -7.20 -0.83 8.68
CA ASP A 95 -6.67 0.07 7.65
C ASP A 95 -6.27 -0.72 6.39
N TRP A 96 -5.59 -1.84 6.57
CA TRP A 96 -5.12 -2.66 5.45
C TRP A 96 -6.27 -3.31 4.67
N LEU A 97 -7.31 -3.81 5.37
CA LEU A 97 -8.49 -4.41 4.77
C LEU A 97 -9.49 -3.36 4.25
N GLY A 98 -9.61 -2.22 4.95
CA GLY A 98 -10.58 -1.17 4.68
C GLY A 98 -10.09 -0.05 3.76
N GLY A 99 -8.83 -0.04 3.35
CA GLY A 99 -8.22 1.02 2.53
C GLY A 99 -8.81 1.10 1.10
N TYR A 100 -10.01 1.64 0.97
CA TYR A 100 -10.69 1.86 -0.30
C TYR A 100 -10.94 3.37 -0.49
N PRO A 101 -10.74 3.97 -1.69
CA PRO A 101 -10.39 3.33 -2.95
C PRO A 101 -8.94 2.80 -3.00
N PHE A 102 -8.76 1.60 -3.57
CA PHE A 102 -7.46 0.98 -3.77
C PHE A 102 -7.10 1.07 -5.25
N GLU A 103 -6.18 1.97 -5.57
CA GLU A 103 -5.68 2.20 -6.92
C GLU A 103 -4.18 1.87 -6.96
N VAL A 104 -3.75 1.28 -8.05
CA VAL A 104 -2.39 0.78 -8.24
C VAL A 104 -1.85 1.18 -9.60
N ALA A 105 -0.52 1.28 -9.72
CA ALA A 105 0.13 1.49 -11.01
C ALA A 105 1.45 0.73 -11.07
N THR A 106 1.90 0.42 -12.29
CA THR A 106 3.25 -0.07 -12.51
C THR A 106 4.26 1.07 -12.43
N PRO A 107 5.53 0.80 -12.10
CA PRO A 107 6.58 1.81 -12.15
C PRO A 107 6.68 2.50 -13.50
N GLU A 108 6.46 1.76 -14.58
CA GLU A 108 6.52 2.27 -15.94
C GLU A 108 5.39 3.26 -16.23
N GLU A 109 4.16 2.99 -15.78
CA GLU A 109 3.01 3.90 -15.94
C GLU A 109 3.26 5.24 -15.25
N ILE A 110 3.76 5.21 -14.01
CA ILE A 110 4.08 6.43 -13.24
C ILE A 110 5.24 7.19 -13.89
N PHE A 111 6.29 6.48 -14.33
CA PHE A 111 7.43 7.10 -15.03
C PHE A 111 6.97 7.84 -16.29
N ARG A 112 6.19 7.18 -17.17
CA ARG A 112 5.68 7.79 -18.41
C ARG A 112 4.79 8.99 -18.10
N PHE A 113 3.89 8.86 -17.12
CA PHE A 113 2.96 9.93 -16.72
C PHE A 113 3.67 11.22 -16.33
N TYR A 114 4.76 11.14 -15.57
CA TYR A 114 5.51 12.32 -15.12
C TYR A 114 6.54 12.81 -16.14
N ARG A 115 7.15 11.91 -16.90
CA ARG A 115 8.01 12.29 -18.04
C ARG A 115 7.26 13.19 -19.03
N ASP A 116 6.02 12.82 -19.36
CA ASP A 116 5.19 13.57 -20.32
C ASP A 116 4.69 14.93 -19.75
N ARG A 117 4.99 15.20 -18.48
CA ARG A 117 4.72 16.45 -17.76
C ARG A 117 5.98 17.25 -17.41
N SER A 118 7.07 17.00 -18.13
CA SER A 118 8.37 17.66 -17.94
C SER A 118 8.98 17.39 -16.55
N PHE A 119 8.81 16.18 -16.03
CA PHE A 119 9.51 15.71 -14.84
C PHE A 119 10.57 14.69 -15.21
N LYS A 120 11.76 14.84 -14.62
CA LYS A 120 12.86 13.88 -14.72
C LYS A 120 12.89 13.02 -13.45
N LEU A 121 12.92 11.70 -13.62
CA LEU A 121 13.11 10.77 -12.52
C LEU A 121 14.52 10.93 -11.94
N GLN A 122 14.62 11.21 -10.64
CA GLN A 122 15.87 11.34 -9.91
C GLN A 122 16.22 10.09 -9.10
N ASN A 123 15.20 9.48 -8.47
CA ASN A 123 15.38 8.26 -7.71
C ASN A 123 14.12 7.37 -7.78
N LEU A 124 14.32 6.05 -7.71
CA LEU A 124 13.28 5.05 -7.73
C LEU A 124 13.62 3.92 -6.75
N ILE A 125 12.68 3.64 -5.83
CA ILE A 125 12.74 2.47 -4.96
C ILE A 125 11.51 1.63 -5.26
N THR A 126 11.71 0.40 -5.71
CA THR A 126 10.61 -0.53 -6.00
C THR A 126 10.44 -1.56 -4.89
N CYS A 127 9.22 -2.05 -4.70
CA CYS A 127 8.94 -3.13 -3.75
C CYS A 127 9.30 -4.53 -4.29
N GLY A 128 10.03 -4.62 -5.40
CA GLY A 128 10.53 -5.89 -5.93
C GLY A 128 9.46 -6.88 -6.36
N GLY A 129 8.29 -6.42 -6.84
CA GLY A 129 7.17 -7.27 -7.24
C GLY A 129 6.30 -7.76 -6.07
N GLY A 130 6.58 -7.35 -4.83
CA GLY A 130 5.77 -7.61 -3.65
C GLY A 130 4.52 -6.71 -3.52
N LEU A 131 3.68 -6.99 -2.52
CA LEU A 131 2.63 -6.08 -2.08
C LEU A 131 3.30 -4.92 -1.31
N GLY A 132 3.45 -3.80 -1.96
CA GLY A 132 4.10 -2.64 -1.37
C GLY A 132 4.01 -1.43 -2.28
N ASN A 133 4.61 -0.33 -1.84
CA ASN A 133 4.65 0.91 -2.60
C ASN A 133 5.96 0.99 -3.40
N ASN A 134 5.83 1.40 -4.65
CA ASN A 134 6.95 1.95 -5.40
C ASN A 134 7.07 3.43 -5.07
N GLN A 135 8.28 3.88 -4.79
CA GLN A 135 8.59 5.26 -4.39
C GLN A 135 9.37 5.94 -5.50
N PHE A 136 8.97 7.15 -5.84
CA PHE A 136 9.55 7.92 -6.92
C PHE A 136 9.95 9.30 -6.41
N LEU A 137 11.12 9.75 -6.78
CA LEU A 137 11.54 11.13 -6.62
C LEU A 137 11.75 11.74 -8.01
N PHE A 138 10.96 12.74 -8.33
CA PHE A 138 11.03 13.48 -9.57
C PHE A 138 11.51 14.91 -9.33
N VAL A 139 12.17 15.49 -10.35
CA VAL A 139 12.50 16.92 -10.42
C VAL A 139 11.80 17.53 -11.63
N LYS A 140 11.14 18.68 -11.46
CA LYS A 140 10.48 19.39 -12.55
C LYS A 140 11.52 20.15 -13.39
N GLN A 141 11.49 19.96 -14.69
CA GLN A 141 12.39 20.61 -15.66
C GLN A 141 11.87 21.97 -16.14
#